data_f61b81d577ad402b42fa484595d57ce1
#
_entry.id   f61b81d577ad402b42fa484595d57ce1
#
_cell.length_a   1.000
_cell.length_b   1.000
_cell.length_c   1.000
_cell.angle_alpha   90.00
_cell.angle_beta   90.00
_cell.angle_gamma   90.00
#
_symmetry.space_group_name_H-M   'P 1'
#
loop_
_entity.id
_entity.type
_entity.pdbx_description
1 polymer ?
#
loop_
_entity_poly.entity_id
_entity_poly.type
_entity_poly.pdbx_seq_one_letter_code
_entity_poly.pdbx_strand_id
1 'polypeptide(L)'
;MAHTWNVDRAASHIARKLKDVENVEILDYTRDRSLENIPTNKAYRVKATHLYADILNLDEMLAVTNVEGETCHRRTLRFLNLHYRAVARVLTRCDMRRVDFHNQRLHGLVAKPYGDDNEADRVHRAIAAAKLIIDVLAETGDSDEQIPNAVVRVGIDTGEALAVNNGRNGGREPLFLGEPANMAAKFAAGGAKGIYLTNTAREAIGLDTVDDPKSKALTVAEIEASQSAAKLGCDKDAIVKAWREDLEKNPIGTFEFSAHTPPYSTLDIPALTPKNSRRQDALSIYADLDGFTKYVRDHIKDEPEAVVKVLHVLRAEFDRVLYSDFEGHKIRFIGDCVHGLICEGTAQTTDGEATVSTATLCAAALRSSFDLALEKLADAGLDTEGLGLQIGFEYGPMTVTRLGLQGDRVRCSVSRGVRTSETEQLRCKADETAIGSVAYDTGSQAVRDLFGTTRKIANLDYNAAVEALADGDDKTAKAARKAAFAPAAPAVARATETVIKPYVRIV
;
A
#
# COMPACT_ATOMS: atom_id res chain seq x y z
N MET A 1 19.83 -12.59 15.23
CA MET A 1 20.92 -11.55 15.17
C MET A 1 20.36 -10.29 15.78
N ALA A 2 21.19 -9.41 16.35
CA ALA A 2 20.65 -8.14 16.86
C ALA A 2 20.30 -7.24 15.67
N HIS A 3 19.08 -6.70 15.64
CA HIS A 3 18.63 -5.75 14.64
C HIS A 3 19.15 -4.37 15.03
N THR A 4 19.89 -3.71 14.15
CA THR A 4 20.51 -2.42 14.46
C THR A 4 20.40 -1.47 13.27
N TRP A 5 20.04 -0.23 13.57
CA TRP A 5 20.17 0.90 12.65
C TRP A 5 21.50 1.60 12.89
N ASN A 6 22.09 2.11 11.80
CA ASN A 6 23.36 2.82 11.85
C ASN A 6 23.31 4.05 10.94
N VAL A 7 23.68 5.22 11.49
CA VAL A 7 23.63 6.52 10.80
C VAL A 7 24.51 6.56 9.56
N ASP A 8 25.73 6.01 9.61
CA ASP A 8 26.65 6.02 8.46
C ASP A 8 26.13 5.14 7.31
N ARG A 9 25.54 3.98 7.66
CA ARG A 9 24.87 3.11 6.70
C ARG A 9 23.70 3.85 6.04
N ALA A 10 22.85 4.52 6.84
CA ALA A 10 21.71 5.28 6.35
C ALA A 10 22.15 6.43 5.44
N ALA A 11 23.11 7.25 5.87
CA ALA A 11 23.66 8.35 5.09
C ALA A 11 24.23 7.88 3.73
N SER A 12 25.01 6.78 3.76
CA SER A 12 25.57 6.19 2.53
C SER A 12 24.50 5.67 1.58
N HIS A 13 23.41 5.09 2.11
CA HIS A 13 22.30 4.60 1.30
C HIS A 13 21.50 5.76 0.70
N ILE A 14 21.18 6.78 1.48
CA ILE A 14 20.48 7.99 1.05
C ILE A 14 21.28 8.70 -0.06
N ALA A 15 22.59 8.91 0.12
CA ALA A 15 23.46 9.52 -0.89
C ALA A 15 23.46 8.74 -2.21
N ARG A 16 23.48 7.40 -2.14
CA ARG A 16 23.38 6.55 -3.34
C ARG A 16 22.01 6.70 -4.01
N LYS A 17 20.92 6.79 -3.24
CA LYS A 17 19.56 6.94 -3.78
C LYS A 17 19.32 8.31 -4.39
N LEU A 18 19.93 9.36 -3.85
CA LEU A 18 19.98 10.67 -4.49
C LEU A 18 20.68 10.61 -5.85
N LYS A 19 21.79 9.87 -5.95
CA LYS A 19 22.51 9.68 -7.21
C LYS A 19 21.68 8.89 -8.25
N ASP A 20 20.89 7.90 -7.83
CA ASP A 20 20.01 7.13 -8.73
C ASP A 20 18.97 8.04 -9.44
N VAL A 21 18.64 9.18 -8.85
CA VAL A 21 17.66 10.17 -9.34
C VAL A 21 18.25 11.56 -9.54
N GLU A 22 19.58 11.67 -9.71
CA GLU A 22 20.24 12.95 -9.96
C GLU A 22 19.63 13.69 -11.17
N ASN A 23 19.40 12.94 -12.26
CA ASN A 23 18.82 13.44 -13.49
C ASN A 23 17.45 12.78 -13.72
N VAL A 24 16.37 13.42 -13.22
CA VAL A 24 15.00 13.00 -13.48
C VAL A 24 14.48 13.66 -14.75
N GLU A 25 13.90 12.89 -15.65
CA GLU A 25 13.22 13.39 -16.85
C GLU A 25 11.69 13.38 -16.65
N ILE A 26 11.05 14.52 -16.79
CA ILE A 26 9.60 14.63 -16.82
C ILE A 26 9.13 14.72 -18.27
N LEU A 27 8.30 13.79 -18.68
CA LEU A 27 7.86 13.65 -20.06
C LEU A 27 6.33 13.58 -20.14
N ASP A 28 5.75 14.13 -21.18
CA ASP A 28 4.31 13.95 -21.41
C ASP A 28 4.02 12.50 -21.78
N TYR A 29 2.93 11.97 -21.22
CA TYR A 29 2.49 10.61 -21.53
C TYR A 29 1.94 10.53 -22.95
N THR A 30 2.48 9.62 -23.73
CA THR A 30 2.05 9.33 -25.09
C THR A 30 1.69 7.86 -25.24
N ARG A 31 0.91 7.52 -26.26
CA ARG A 31 0.37 6.17 -26.47
C ARG A 31 1.45 5.06 -26.55
N ASP A 32 2.63 5.40 -27.01
CA ASP A 32 3.78 4.51 -27.17
C ASP A 32 4.57 4.26 -25.88
N ARG A 33 4.27 5.00 -24.81
CA ARG A 33 4.94 4.86 -23.50
C ARG A 33 4.20 3.87 -22.61
N SER A 34 4.95 3.05 -21.91
CA SER A 34 4.39 2.10 -20.95
C SER A 34 4.30 2.72 -19.55
N LEU A 35 3.14 2.59 -18.92
CA LEU A 35 2.95 2.87 -17.49
C LEU A 35 3.31 1.67 -16.59
N GLU A 36 3.71 0.52 -17.17
CA GLU A 36 4.01 -0.68 -16.38
C GLU A 36 5.44 -0.73 -15.85
N ASN A 37 6.38 -0.14 -16.59
CA ASN A 37 7.80 -0.19 -16.27
C ASN A 37 8.39 1.21 -16.43
N ILE A 38 7.95 2.14 -15.59
CA ILE A 38 8.51 3.49 -15.57
C ILE A 38 9.92 3.42 -14.99
N PRO A 39 10.97 3.89 -15.71
CA PRO A 39 12.32 3.96 -15.15
C PRO A 39 12.36 4.82 -13.90
N THR A 40 13.24 4.50 -12.96
CA THR A 40 13.35 5.20 -11.67
C THR A 40 13.61 6.71 -11.83
N ASN A 41 14.36 7.08 -12.87
CA ASN A 41 14.70 8.46 -13.19
C ASN A 41 13.77 9.09 -14.24
N LYS A 42 12.57 8.55 -14.44
CA LYS A 42 11.56 9.13 -15.35
C LYS A 42 10.22 9.24 -14.66
N ALA A 43 9.46 10.25 -15.07
CA ALA A 43 8.05 10.37 -14.73
C ALA A 43 7.26 10.87 -15.92
N TYR A 44 5.97 10.53 -15.96
CA TYR A 44 5.08 10.92 -17.07
C TYR A 44 3.94 11.80 -16.55
N ARG A 45 3.73 12.97 -17.18
CA ARG A 45 2.51 13.75 -16.98
C ARG A 45 1.37 13.04 -17.71
N VAL A 46 0.35 12.65 -16.98
CA VAL A 46 -0.79 11.88 -17.51
C VAL A 46 -2.07 12.64 -17.22
N LYS A 47 -2.77 13.07 -18.26
CA LYS A 47 -4.14 13.61 -18.15
C LYS A 47 -5.11 12.44 -18.19
N ALA A 48 -5.81 12.23 -17.07
CA ALA A 48 -6.67 11.06 -16.90
C ALA A 48 -7.74 11.30 -15.83
N THR A 49 -8.76 10.45 -15.84
CA THR A 49 -9.73 10.37 -14.76
C THR A 49 -9.37 9.22 -13.86
N HIS A 50 -9.21 9.49 -12.58
CA HIS A 50 -8.90 8.53 -11.52
C HIS A 50 -10.20 8.07 -10.85
N LEU A 51 -10.28 6.76 -10.62
CA LEU A 51 -11.37 6.11 -9.93
C LEU A 51 -10.80 5.29 -8.79
N TYR A 52 -11.29 5.55 -7.58
CA TYR A 52 -11.07 4.66 -6.43
C TYR A 52 -12.39 4.00 -6.02
N ALA A 53 -12.37 2.69 -5.86
CA ALA A 53 -13.51 1.94 -5.32
C ALA A 53 -13.10 1.29 -3.99
N ASP A 54 -13.86 1.56 -2.93
CA ASP A 54 -13.66 1.02 -1.59
C ASP A 54 -14.79 0.06 -1.25
N ILE A 55 -14.46 -1.16 -0.83
CA ILE A 55 -15.39 -2.17 -0.36
C ILE A 55 -15.67 -1.91 1.13
N LEU A 56 -16.88 -1.50 1.45
CA LEU A 56 -17.27 -1.01 2.78
C LEU A 56 -17.48 -2.13 3.81
N ASN A 57 -17.80 -3.34 3.38
CA ASN A 57 -18.17 -4.46 4.26
C ASN A 57 -17.05 -5.50 4.47
N LEU A 58 -15.78 -5.12 4.29
CA LEU A 58 -14.65 -5.99 4.61
C LEU A 58 -14.57 -6.31 6.11
N ASP A 59 -14.90 -5.35 6.97
CA ASP A 59 -14.86 -5.53 8.42
C ASP A 59 -15.87 -6.57 8.91
N GLU A 60 -17.00 -6.74 8.22
CA GLU A 60 -17.97 -7.81 8.50
C GLU A 60 -17.32 -9.19 8.31
N MET A 61 -16.46 -9.35 7.31
CA MET A 61 -15.72 -10.59 7.08
C MET A 61 -14.67 -10.86 8.14
N LEU A 62 -13.99 -9.84 8.63
CA LEU A 62 -13.02 -9.96 9.73
C LEU A 62 -13.70 -10.20 11.08
N ALA A 63 -14.97 -9.78 11.23
CA ALA A 63 -15.77 -9.96 12.42
C ALA A 63 -16.68 -11.20 12.40
N VAL A 64 -16.63 -12.03 11.36
CA VAL A 64 -17.52 -13.19 11.17
C VAL A 64 -17.40 -14.25 12.28
N THR A 65 -16.26 -14.28 12.96
CA THR A 65 -16.03 -15.11 14.15
C THR A 65 -15.53 -14.25 15.30
N ASN A 66 -15.88 -14.60 16.55
CA ASN A 66 -15.40 -13.87 17.73
C ASN A 66 -13.88 -13.91 17.85
N VAL A 67 -13.27 -15.04 17.49
CA VAL A 67 -11.83 -15.23 17.46
C VAL A 67 -11.34 -15.14 16.02
N GLU A 68 -10.29 -14.35 15.78
CA GLU A 68 -9.67 -14.24 14.46
C GLU A 68 -8.84 -15.49 14.14
N GLY A 69 -9.55 -16.53 13.68
CA GLY A 69 -8.98 -17.83 13.33
C GLY A 69 -8.79 -18.03 11.82
N GLU A 70 -8.39 -19.22 11.42
CA GLU A 70 -8.21 -19.59 10.01
C GLU A 70 -9.50 -19.46 9.20
N THR A 71 -10.64 -19.79 9.76
CA THR A 71 -11.94 -19.68 9.08
C THR A 71 -12.26 -18.23 8.72
N CYS A 72 -12.04 -17.30 9.64
CA CYS A 72 -12.17 -15.88 9.39
C CYS A 72 -11.28 -15.43 8.22
N HIS A 73 -10.00 -15.78 8.26
CA HIS A 73 -9.05 -15.41 7.23
C HIS A 73 -9.33 -16.06 5.87
N ARG A 74 -9.71 -17.35 5.84
CA ARG A 74 -10.10 -18.04 4.59
C ARG A 74 -11.29 -17.34 3.91
N ARG A 75 -12.31 -17.00 4.67
CA ARG A 75 -13.49 -16.29 4.16
C ARG A 75 -13.15 -14.90 3.67
N THR A 76 -12.38 -14.13 4.45
CA THR A 76 -11.94 -12.78 4.07
C THR A 76 -11.10 -12.78 2.79
N LEU A 77 -10.16 -13.70 2.67
CA LEU A 77 -9.33 -13.83 1.47
C LEU A 77 -10.15 -14.30 0.25
N ARG A 78 -11.12 -15.19 0.44
CA ARG A 78 -12.03 -15.62 -0.62
C ARG A 78 -12.93 -14.46 -1.06
N PHE A 79 -13.50 -13.71 -0.12
CA PHE A 79 -14.27 -12.49 -0.38
C PHE A 79 -13.49 -11.51 -1.26
N LEU A 80 -12.27 -11.15 -0.86
CA LEU A 80 -11.41 -10.25 -1.63
C LEU A 80 -11.08 -10.83 -3.02
N ASN A 81 -10.77 -12.12 -3.11
CA ASN A 81 -10.38 -12.74 -4.38
C ASN A 81 -11.53 -12.79 -5.40
N LEU A 82 -12.76 -13.12 -4.96
CA LEU A 82 -13.95 -13.06 -5.78
C LEU A 82 -14.13 -11.66 -6.39
N HIS A 83 -14.07 -10.63 -5.54
CA HIS A 83 -14.29 -9.25 -5.93
C HIS A 83 -13.15 -8.69 -6.80
N TYR A 84 -11.88 -9.00 -6.48
CA TYR A 84 -10.75 -8.61 -7.32
C TYR A 84 -10.86 -9.16 -8.74
N ARG A 85 -11.25 -10.44 -8.89
CA ARG A 85 -11.42 -11.06 -10.20
C ARG A 85 -12.57 -10.45 -10.99
N ALA A 86 -13.67 -10.11 -10.32
CA ALA A 86 -14.82 -9.45 -10.93
C ALA A 86 -14.45 -8.03 -11.43
N VAL A 87 -13.84 -7.22 -10.55
CA VAL A 87 -13.43 -5.86 -10.90
C VAL A 87 -12.40 -5.85 -12.03
N ALA A 88 -11.42 -6.76 -12.02
CA ALA A 88 -10.44 -6.86 -13.11
C ALA A 88 -11.12 -7.05 -14.47
N ARG A 89 -12.24 -7.80 -14.54
CA ARG A 89 -13.04 -7.95 -15.77
C ARG A 89 -13.75 -6.67 -16.16
N VAL A 90 -14.34 -5.95 -15.19
CA VAL A 90 -14.96 -4.65 -15.48
C VAL A 90 -13.93 -3.70 -16.08
N LEU A 91 -12.75 -3.56 -15.45
CA LEU A 91 -11.69 -2.68 -15.93
C LEU A 91 -11.26 -3.05 -17.37
N THR A 92 -11.03 -4.33 -17.61
CA THR A 92 -10.65 -4.82 -18.96
C THR A 92 -11.71 -4.53 -20.00
N ARG A 93 -12.99 -4.77 -19.69
CA ARG A 93 -14.10 -4.53 -20.63
C ARG A 93 -14.36 -3.05 -20.87
N CYS A 94 -14.07 -2.20 -19.89
CA CYS A 94 -14.20 -0.74 -20.01
C CYS A 94 -12.96 -0.08 -20.61
N ASP A 95 -11.94 -0.83 -21.01
CA ASP A 95 -10.63 -0.31 -21.49
C ASP A 95 -10.00 0.66 -20.44
N MET A 96 -10.12 0.28 -19.17
CA MET A 96 -9.50 0.99 -18.05
C MET A 96 -8.23 0.30 -17.62
N ARG A 97 -7.29 1.08 -17.12
CA ARG A 97 -6.08 0.54 -16.51
C ARG A 97 -6.27 0.32 -15.01
N ARG A 98 -5.94 -0.88 -14.54
CA ARG A 98 -5.73 -1.12 -13.12
C ARG A 98 -4.41 -0.47 -12.71
N VAL A 99 -4.45 0.35 -11.66
CA VAL A 99 -3.27 0.95 -11.04
C VAL A 99 -2.84 0.12 -9.84
N ASP A 100 -3.73 -0.07 -8.87
CA ASP A 100 -3.44 -0.88 -7.67
C ASP A 100 -4.72 -1.54 -7.14
N PHE A 101 -4.52 -2.68 -6.44
CA PHE A 101 -5.44 -3.25 -5.49
C PHE A 101 -4.75 -3.29 -4.12
N HIS A 102 -5.33 -2.61 -3.15
CA HIS A 102 -4.85 -2.65 -1.77
C HIS A 102 -5.99 -3.05 -0.84
N ASN A 103 -5.90 -4.25 -0.25
CA ASN A 103 -6.95 -4.81 0.61
C ASN A 103 -8.35 -4.63 -0.02
N GLN A 104 -9.18 -3.75 0.51
CA GLN A 104 -10.52 -3.45 -0.01
C GLN A 104 -10.56 -2.35 -1.08
N ARG A 105 -9.44 -1.67 -1.37
CA ARG A 105 -9.39 -0.50 -2.26
C ARG A 105 -8.83 -0.84 -3.63
N LEU A 106 -9.55 -0.44 -4.67
CA LEU A 106 -9.09 -0.47 -6.04
C LEU A 106 -8.77 0.95 -6.50
N HIS A 107 -7.66 1.12 -7.20
CA HIS A 107 -7.38 2.29 -8.01
C HIS A 107 -7.40 1.94 -9.50
N GLY A 108 -8.31 2.53 -10.25
CA GLY A 108 -8.47 2.43 -11.70
C GLY A 108 -8.23 3.76 -12.39
N LEU A 109 -7.79 3.72 -13.64
CA LEU A 109 -7.46 4.89 -14.45
C LEU A 109 -8.16 4.84 -15.80
N VAL A 110 -8.82 5.92 -16.20
CA VAL A 110 -9.32 6.17 -17.55
C VAL A 110 -8.44 7.21 -18.22
N ALA A 111 -7.53 6.77 -19.10
CA ALA A 111 -6.65 7.66 -19.86
C ALA A 111 -7.16 7.93 -21.29
N LYS A 112 -8.08 7.12 -21.78
CA LYS A 112 -8.65 7.23 -23.14
C LYS A 112 -10.08 7.77 -23.10
N PRO A 113 -10.46 8.58 -24.11
CA PRO A 113 -9.63 9.05 -25.22
C PRO A 113 -8.57 10.04 -24.76
N TYR A 114 -7.43 10.07 -25.47
CA TYR A 114 -6.32 10.98 -25.17
C TYR A 114 -6.64 12.39 -25.68
N GLY A 115 -5.93 13.37 -25.11
CA GLY A 115 -6.09 14.79 -25.46
C GLY A 115 -6.93 15.56 -24.45
N ASP A 116 -6.75 16.87 -24.44
CA ASP A 116 -7.34 17.77 -23.45
C ASP A 116 -8.85 17.91 -23.64
N ASP A 117 -9.31 17.98 -24.88
CA ASP A 117 -10.73 18.14 -25.24
C ASP A 117 -11.61 16.93 -24.86
N ASN A 118 -11.01 15.83 -24.40
CA ASN A 118 -11.71 14.60 -24.10
C ASN A 118 -11.86 14.34 -22.57
N GLU A 119 -11.73 15.35 -21.74
CA GLU A 119 -11.83 15.17 -20.28
C GLU A 119 -13.24 14.73 -19.87
N ALA A 120 -14.28 15.35 -20.43
CA ALA A 120 -15.67 14.97 -20.21
C ALA A 120 -15.92 13.50 -20.55
N ASP A 121 -15.41 13.02 -21.69
CA ASP A 121 -15.56 11.63 -22.12
C ASP A 121 -14.91 10.68 -21.12
N ARG A 122 -13.73 11.01 -20.60
CA ARG A 122 -13.05 10.19 -19.58
C ARG A 122 -13.84 10.13 -18.28
N VAL A 123 -14.43 11.25 -17.82
CA VAL A 123 -15.27 11.29 -16.63
C VAL A 123 -16.54 10.48 -16.81
N HIS A 124 -17.26 10.62 -17.94
CA HIS A 124 -18.43 9.79 -18.24
C HIS A 124 -18.10 8.30 -18.27
N ARG A 125 -16.97 7.91 -18.88
CA ARG A 125 -16.49 6.51 -18.88
C ARG A 125 -16.17 6.01 -17.47
N ALA A 126 -15.56 6.84 -16.62
CA ALA A 126 -15.28 6.48 -15.24
C ALA A 126 -16.56 6.27 -14.42
N ILE A 127 -17.58 7.13 -14.59
CA ILE A 127 -18.89 7.01 -13.93
C ILE A 127 -19.59 5.73 -14.39
N ALA A 128 -19.63 5.47 -15.70
CA ALA A 128 -20.26 4.27 -16.25
C ALA A 128 -19.56 2.99 -15.78
N ALA A 129 -18.23 2.98 -15.71
CA ALA A 129 -17.47 1.87 -15.16
C ALA A 129 -17.66 1.71 -13.64
N ALA A 130 -17.75 2.81 -12.89
CA ALA A 130 -18.08 2.80 -11.46
C ALA A 130 -19.44 2.15 -11.20
N LYS A 131 -20.46 2.49 -12.01
CA LYS A 131 -21.78 1.87 -11.93
C LYS A 131 -21.69 0.36 -12.21
N LEU A 132 -20.95 -0.06 -13.24
CA LEU A 132 -20.73 -1.48 -13.53
C LEU A 132 -19.99 -2.19 -12.39
N ILE A 133 -18.98 -1.57 -11.76
CA ILE A 133 -18.31 -2.14 -10.59
C ILE A 133 -19.33 -2.38 -9.47
N ILE A 134 -20.14 -1.39 -9.13
CA ILE A 134 -21.15 -1.51 -8.07
C ILE A 134 -22.14 -2.63 -8.39
N ASP A 135 -22.66 -2.68 -9.61
CA ASP A 135 -23.67 -3.65 -10.02
C ASP A 135 -23.13 -5.07 -10.10
N VAL A 136 -21.93 -5.25 -10.65
CA VAL A 136 -21.27 -6.56 -10.72
C VAL A 136 -20.94 -7.08 -9.33
N LEU A 137 -20.38 -6.23 -8.46
CA LEU A 137 -20.00 -6.62 -7.10
C LEU A 137 -21.20 -6.90 -6.19
N ALA A 138 -22.39 -6.40 -6.55
CA ALA A 138 -23.65 -6.78 -5.90
C ALA A 138 -24.12 -8.22 -6.24
N GLU A 139 -23.44 -8.94 -7.15
CA GLU A 139 -23.77 -10.31 -7.57
C GLU A 139 -22.60 -11.30 -7.42
N THR A 140 -21.48 -10.86 -6.82
CA THR A 140 -20.25 -11.65 -6.77
C THR A 140 -19.94 -12.27 -5.41
N GLY A 141 -20.93 -12.32 -4.52
CA GLY A 141 -20.86 -13.11 -3.30
C GLY A 141 -20.93 -14.62 -3.60
N ASP A 142 -20.74 -15.41 -2.57
CA ASP A 142 -20.79 -16.88 -2.61
C ASP A 142 -21.65 -17.37 -1.46
N SER A 143 -22.91 -17.65 -1.76
CA SER A 143 -23.90 -18.07 -0.76
C SER A 143 -23.56 -19.40 -0.10
N ASP A 144 -22.96 -20.33 -0.85
CA ASP A 144 -22.58 -21.65 -0.35
C ASP A 144 -21.48 -21.55 0.71
N GLU A 145 -20.57 -20.60 0.53
CA GLU A 145 -19.48 -20.29 1.47
C GLU A 145 -19.87 -19.18 2.47
N GLN A 146 -21.10 -18.71 2.45
CA GLN A 146 -21.60 -17.61 3.29
C GLN A 146 -20.78 -16.32 3.12
N ILE A 147 -20.43 -15.99 1.89
CA ILE A 147 -19.69 -14.79 1.54
C ILE A 147 -20.65 -13.77 0.93
N PRO A 148 -20.83 -12.59 1.56
CA PRO A 148 -21.76 -11.58 1.07
C PRO A 148 -21.28 -10.95 -0.23
N ASN A 149 -22.20 -10.30 -0.92
CA ASN A 149 -21.87 -9.35 -1.98
C ASN A 149 -21.11 -8.16 -1.40
N ALA A 150 -20.26 -7.52 -2.21
CA ALA A 150 -19.58 -6.31 -1.77
C ALA A 150 -20.51 -5.09 -1.84
N VAL A 151 -20.40 -4.25 -0.83
CA VAL A 151 -20.99 -2.92 -0.79
C VAL A 151 -19.88 -1.92 -1.12
N VAL A 152 -20.10 -1.07 -2.14
CA VAL A 152 -19.01 -0.26 -2.70
C VAL A 152 -19.34 1.22 -2.68
N ARG A 153 -18.33 2.02 -2.32
CA ARG A 153 -18.27 3.46 -2.50
C ARG A 153 -17.20 3.78 -3.54
N VAL A 154 -17.52 4.66 -4.48
CA VAL A 154 -16.58 5.07 -5.53
C VAL A 154 -16.35 6.56 -5.47
N GLY A 155 -15.07 6.98 -5.46
CA GLY A 155 -14.64 8.36 -5.62
C GLY A 155 -13.98 8.55 -6.98
N ILE A 156 -14.31 9.64 -7.66
CA ILE A 156 -13.79 9.98 -8.99
C ILE A 156 -13.31 11.42 -9.00
N ASP A 157 -12.12 11.62 -9.56
CA ASP A 157 -11.58 12.93 -9.91
C ASP A 157 -10.83 12.88 -11.24
N THR A 158 -10.60 14.03 -11.87
CA THR A 158 -9.98 14.15 -13.19
C THR A 158 -8.95 15.27 -13.20
N GLY A 159 -7.97 15.14 -14.09
CA GLY A 159 -6.93 16.14 -14.29
C GLY A 159 -5.58 15.53 -14.63
N GLU A 160 -4.53 16.33 -14.48
CA GLU A 160 -3.15 15.92 -14.70
C GLU A 160 -2.54 15.37 -13.41
N ALA A 161 -1.89 14.22 -13.52
CA ALA A 161 -1.12 13.58 -12.46
C ALA A 161 0.23 13.10 -12.98
N LEU A 162 1.22 12.98 -12.11
CA LEU A 162 2.54 12.50 -12.45
C LEU A 162 2.63 10.99 -12.14
N ALA A 163 2.78 10.19 -13.19
CA ALA A 163 3.00 8.76 -13.06
C ALA A 163 4.49 8.48 -12.82
N VAL A 164 4.81 7.80 -11.74
CA VAL A 164 6.19 7.46 -11.33
C VAL A 164 6.34 5.96 -11.06
N ASN A 165 7.59 5.52 -10.98
CA ASN A 165 7.91 4.16 -10.56
C ASN A 165 7.46 3.91 -9.11
N ASN A 166 6.79 2.78 -8.89
CA ASN A 166 6.30 2.39 -7.56
C ASN A 166 7.36 1.71 -6.66
N GLY A 167 8.64 1.83 -7.00
CA GLY A 167 9.74 1.30 -6.17
C GLY A 167 9.83 -0.23 -6.14
N ARG A 168 9.26 -0.94 -7.13
CA ARG A 168 9.31 -2.40 -7.24
C ARG A 168 10.17 -2.84 -8.42
N ASN A 169 11.15 -3.68 -8.17
CA ASN A 169 11.79 -4.46 -9.22
C ASN A 169 10.76 -5.46 -9.81
N GLY A 170 10.37 -5.27 -11.07
CA GLY A 170 9.39 -6.11 -11.76
C GLY A 170 7.91 -5.82 -11.39
N GLY A 171 7.61 -4.72 -10.74
CA GLY A 171 6.24 -4.26 -10.48
C GLY A 171 5.65 -3.54 -11.68
N ARG A 172 4.44 -3.93 -12.07
CA ARG A 172 3.71 -3.35 -13.21
C ARG A 172 2.73 -2.24 -12.83
N GLU A 173 2.79 -1.77 -11.60
CA GLU A 173 1.85 -0.81 -11.03
C GLU A 173 2.54 0.54 -10.90
N PRO A 174 2.16 1.57 -11.68
CA PRO A 174 2.64 2.93 -11.48
C PRO A 174 2.06 3.52 -10.19
N LEU A 175 2.75 4.51 -9.63
CA LEU A 175 2.16 5.42 -8.65
C LEU A 175 1.79 6.71 -9.36
N PHE A 176 0.61 7.24 -9.07
CA PHE A 176 0.18 8.54 -9.54
C PHE A 176 0.25 9.57 -8.41
N LEU A 177 1.01 10.62 -8.62
CA LEU A 177 1.16 11.76 -7.73
C LEU A 177 0.36 12.94 -8.28
N GLY A 178 -0.36 13.63 -7.43
CA GLY A 178 -1.15 14.79 -7.81
C GLY A 178 -2.57 14.75 -7.24
N GLU A 179 -3.23 15.88 -7.36
CA GLU A 179 -4.54 16.11 -6.76
C GLU A 179 -5.61 15.12 -7.25
N PRO A 180 -5.71 14.79 -8.57
CA PRO A 180 -6.77 13.90 -9.05
C PRO A 180 -6.75 12.51 -8.42
N ALA A 181 -5.56 11.89 -8.28
CA ALA A 181 -5.43 10.58 -7.65
C ALA A 181 -5.79 10.62 -6.16
N ASN A 182 -5.29 11.65 -5.44
CA ASN A 182 -5.51 11.82 -4.01
C ASN A 182 -6.97 12.15 -3.68
N MET A 183 -7.60 13.02 -4.48
CA MET A 183 -8.99 13.39 -4.25
C MET A 183 -9.94 12.24 -4.56
N ALA A 184 -9.73 11.49 -5.64
CA ALA A 184 -10.51 10.29 -5.91
C ALA A 184 -10.44 9.28 -4.74
N ALA A 185 -9.24 9.08 -4.14
CA ALA A 185 -9.07 8.23 -2.96
C ALA A 185 -9.82 8.77 -1.73
N LYS A 186 -9.74 10.09 -1.45
CA LYS A 186 -10.47 10.73 -0.34
C LYS A 186 -11.98 10.66 -0.50
N PHE A 187 -12.49 10.68 -1.73
CA PHE A 187 -13.92 10.58 -2.03
C PHE A 187 -14.43 9.14 -1.96
N ALA A 188 -13.57 8.15 -2.22
CA ALA A 188 -13.89 6.76 -1.96
C ALA A 188 -13.93 6.42 -0.46
N ALA A 189 -13.23 7.16 0.39
CA ALA A 189 -13.27 6.98 1.84
C ALA A 189 -14.57 7.56 2.44
N GLY A 190 -15.40 6.69 3.05
CA GLY A 190 -16.67 7.07 3.69
C GLY A 190 -17.58 5.87 3.89
N GLY A 191 -18.63 6.02 4.71
CA GLY A 191 -19.52 4.90 5.09
C GLY A 191 -20.71 4.64 4.16
N ALA A 192 -21.04 5.57 3.25
CA ALA A 192 -22.21 5.44 2.39
C ALA A 192 -21.84 4.98 0.98
N LYS A 193 -22.52 3.93 0.49
CA LYS A 193 -22.36 3.45 -0.89
C LYS A 193 -22.74 4.52 -1.93
N GLY A 194 -22.20 4.43 -3.13
CA GLY A 194 -22.54 5.32 -4.23
C GLY A 194 -21.32 5.79 -5.02
N ILE A 195 -21.55 6.70 -5.96
CA ILE A 195 -20.51 7.32 -6.79
C ILE A 195 -20.44 8.80 -6.41
N TYR A 196 -19.24 9.26 -6.08
CA TYR A 196 -18.96 10.62 -5.60
C TYR A 196 -17.93 11.29 -6.50
N LEU A 197 -18.26 12.46 -7.00
CA LEU A 197 -17.38 13.28 -7.84
C LEU A 197 -16.86 14.47 -7.07
N THR A 198 -15.60 14.84 -7.30
CA THR A 198 -15.11 16.17 -6.94
C THR A 198 -15.82 17.23 -7.75
N ASN A 199 -15.75 18.50 -7.33
CA ASN A 199 -16.29 19.58 -8.13
C ASN A 199 -15.58 19.71 -9.49
N THR A 200 -14.28 19.47 -9.55
CA THR A 200 -13.52 19.41 -10.82
C THR A 200 -14.13 18.39 -11.78
N ALA A 201 -14.40 17.17 -11.32
CA ALA A 201 -15.01 16.14 -12.16
C ALA A 201 -16.48 16.46 -12.52
N ARG A 202 -17.23 17.15 -11.63
CA ARG A 202 -18.59 17.61 -11.91
C ARG A 202 -18.59 18.67 -13.03
N GLU A 203 -17.75 19.68 -12.91
CA GLU A 203 -17.60 20.75 -13.90
C GLU A 203 -17.22 20.21 -15.29
N ALA A 204 -16.29 19.23 -15.33
CA ALA A 204 -15.84 18.60 -16.56
C ALA A 204 -16.98 17.97 -17.39
N ILE A 205 -18.09 17.57 -16.76
CA ILE A 205 -19.28 17.02 -17.44
C ILE A 205 -20.50 17.92 -17.37
N GLY A 206 -20.31 19.19 -17.01
CA GLY A 206 -21.37 20.21 -17.00
C GLY A 206 -22.39 20.07 -15.85
N LEU A 207 -22.02 19.39 -14.76
CA LEU A 207 -22.82 19.37 -13.54
C LEU A 207 -22.45 20.56 -12.63
N ASP A 208 -23.43 21.09 -11.93
CA ASP A 208 -23.20 22.13 -10.94
C ASP A 208 -22.27 21.67 -9.82
N THR A 209 -21.43 22.59 -9.33
CA THR A 209 -20.66 22.39 -8.11
C THR A 209 -21.57 22.28 -6.88
N VAL A 210 -21.10 21.65 -5.84
CA VAL A 210 -21.83 21.49 -4.57
C VAL A 210 -20.91 21.83 -3.39
N ASP A 211 -21.50 22.32 -2.30
CA ASP A 211 -20.71 22.75 -1.12
C ASP A 211 -19.94 21.60 -0.47
N ASP A 212 -20.58 20.43 -0.36
CA ASP A 212 -19.94 19.20 0.17
C ASP A 212 -20.05 18.04 -0.83
N PRO A 213 -19.17 18.01 -1.84
CA PRO A 213 -19.22 16.98 -2.87
C PRO A 213 -18.89 15.59 -2.34
N LYS A 214 -18.20 15.49 -1.21
CA LYS A 214 -17.88 14.18 -0.57
C LYS A 214 -19.12 13.52 0.03
N SER A 215 -20.13 14.28 0.42
CA SER A 215 -21.41 13.77 0.96
C SER A 215 -22.48 13.66 -0.11
N LYS A 216 -22.26 14.18 -1.32
CA LYS A 216 -23.26 14.22 -2.39
C LYS A 216 -22.99 13.13 -3.43
N ALA A 217 -23.65 11.97 -3.28
CA ALA A 217 -23.63 10.93 -4.30
C ALA A 217 -24.34 11.40 -5.59
N LEU A 218 -23.88 10.88 -6.74
CA LEU A 218 -24.60 11.05 -7.99
C LEU A 218 -25.99 10.44 -7.92
N THR A 219 -26.97 11.13 -8.49
CA THR A 219 -28.33 10.63 -8.66
C THR A 219 -28.39 9.57 -9.77
N VAL A 220 -29.45 8.78 -9.79
CA VAL A 220 -29.69 7.79 -10.85
C VAL A 220 -29.68 8.45 -12.23
N ALA A 221 -30.34 9.61 -12.39
CA ALA A 221 -30.40 10.31 -13.66
C ALA A 221 -29.03 10.80 -14.15
N GLU A 222 -28.16 11.34 -13.25
CA GLU A 222 -26.80 11.75 -13.59
C GLU A 222 -25.93 10.55 -14.02
N ILE A 223 -26.11 9.38 -13.38
CA ILE A 223 -25.42 8.16 -13.74
C ILE A 223 -25.90 7.65 -15.11
N GLU A 224 -27.19 7.60 -15.37
CA GLU A 224 -27.78 7.16 -16.65
C GLU A 224 -27.34 8.09 -17.81
N ALA A 225 -27.32 9.39 -17.59
CA ALA A 225 -26.80 10.35 -18.55
C ALA A 225 -25.33 10.05 -18.90
N SER A 226 -24.51 9.78 -17.88
CA SER A 226 -23.10 9.43 -18.09
C SER A 226 -22.91 8.08 -18.79
N GLN A 227 -23.73 7.07 -18.47
CA GLN A 227 -23.71 5.78 -19.18
C GLN A 227 -24.07 5.94 -20.66
N SER A 228 -25.07 6.78 -20.96
CA SER A 228 -25.50 7.10 -22.33
C SER A 228 -24.40 7.82 -23.12
N ALA A 229 -23.68 8.75 -22.47
CA ALA A 229 -22.56 9.45 -23.09
C ALA A 229 -21.33 8.54 -23.31
N ALA A 230 -20.99 7.72 -22.33
CA ALA A 230 -19.80 6.86 -22.34
C ALA A 230 -19.84 5.75 -23.40
N LYS A 231 -20.99 5.19 -23.72
CA LYS A 231 -21.21 4.12 -24.73
C LYS A 231 -20.19 2.97 -24.60
N LEU A 232 -20.02 2.42 -23.37
CA LEU A 232 -18.96 1.44 -23.10
C LEU A 232 -19.11 0.13 -23.91
N GLY A 233 -20.26 -0.18 -24.47
CA GLY A 233 -20.48 -1.39 -25.27
C GLY A 233 -20.40 -2.70 -24.47
N CYS A 234 -20.51 -2.65 -23.14
CA CYS A 234 -20.53 -3.81 -22.26
C CYS A 234 -21.62 -3.62 -21.20
N ASP A 235 -22.19 -4.73 -20.74
CA ASP A 235 -23.24 -4.76 -19.74
C ASP A 235 -22.86 -5.66 -18.56
N LYS A 236 -23.58 -5.50 -17.46
CA LYS A 236 -23.40 -6.22 -16.20
C LYS A 236 -23.52 -7.74 -16.41
N ASP A 237 -24.57 -8.20 -17.11
CA ASP A 237 -24.89 -9.63 -17.20
C ASP A 237 -23.82 -10.39 -17.98
N ALA A 238 -23.31 -9.79 -19.06
CA ALA A 238 -22.18 -10.35 -19.82
C ALA A 238 -20.90 -10.45 -18.96
N ILE A 239 -20.63 -9.44 -18.12
CA ILE A 239 -19.46 -9.44 -17.23
C ILE A 239 -19.62 -10.51 -16.13
N VAL A 240 -20.78 -10.59 -15.47
CA VAL A 240 -21.06 -11.58 -14.42
C VAL A 240 -21.00 -13.00 -14.98
N LYS A 241 -21.58 -13.23 -16.18
CA LYS A 241 -21.49 -14.52 -16.87
C LYS A 241 -20.05 -14.91 -17.13
N ALA A 242 -19.26 -14.02 -17.73
CA ALA A 242 -17.86 -14.27 -18.01
C ALA A 242 -16.99 -14.47 -16.75
N TRP A 243 -17.36 -13.82 -15.64
CA TRP A 243 -16.71 -14.01 -14.34
C TRP A 243 -17.03 -15.40 -13.76
N ARG A 244 -18.31 -15.87 -13.83
CA ARG A 244 -18.70 -17.22 -13.38
C ARG A 244 -18.01 -18.30 -14.18
N GLU A 245 -18.01 -18.19 -15.51
CA GLU A 245 -17.30 -19.13 -16.40
C GLU A 245 -15.79 -19.20 -16.10
N ASP A 246 -15.19 -18.05 -15.72
CA ASP A 246 -13.78 -18.03 -15.30
C ASP A 246 -13.57 -18.73 -13.95
N LEU A 247 -14.48 -18.56 -12.99
CA LEU A 247 -14.41 -19.26 -11.71
C LEU A 247 -14.53 -20.78 -11.86
N GLU A 248 -15.37 -21.26 -12.79
CA GLU A 248 -15.50 -22.68 -13.11
C GLU A 248 -14.19 -23.23 -13.72
N LYS A 249 -13.60 -22.51 -14.68
CA LYS A 249 -12.35 -22.90 -15.35
C LYS A 249 -11.12 -22.79 -14.45
N ASN A 250 -11.12 -21.78 -13.61
CA ASN A 250 -10.00 -21.40 -12.74
C ASN A 250 -10.51 -21.21 -11.30
N PRO A 251 -10.90 -22.28 -10.60
CA PRO A 251 -11.43 -22.16 -9.23
C PRO A 251 -10.41 -21.54 -8.29
N ILE A 252 -10.88 -20.76 -7.32
CA ILE A 252 -10.01 -20.14 -6.31
C ILE A 252 -9.32 -21.22 -5.45
N GLY A 253 -10.04 -22.30 -5.18
CA GLY A 253 -9.61 -23.35 -4.27
C GLY A 253 -9.68 -22.89 -2.81
N THR A 254 -9.19 -23.74 -1.93
CA THR A 254 -9.09 -23.45 -0.49
C THR A 254 -7.80 -22.68 -0.21
N PHE A 255 -7.87 -21.67 0.67
CA PHE A 255 -6.67 -21.04 1.21
C PHE A 255 -6.06 -21.96 2.28
N GLU A 256 -4.87 -22.45 2.00
CA GLU A 256 -4.10 -23.28 2.91
C GLU A 256 -3.02 -22.42 3.59
N PHE A 257 -2.90 -22.55 4.91
CA PHE A 257 -2.02 -21.74 5.71
C PHE A 257 -0.88 -22.58 6.31
N SER A 258 0.30 -22.00 6.33
CA SER A 258 1.42 -22.45 7.12
C SER A 258 2.14 -21.26 7.71
N ALA A 259 2.86 -21.46 8.83
CA ALA A 259 3.76 -20.45 9.35
C ALA A 259 4.98 -20.28 8.44
N HIS A 260 5.61 -19.12 8.51
CA HIS A 260 6.93 -18.87 7.95
C HIS A 260 7.96 -18.81 9.08
N THR A 261 9.07 -19.50 8.92
CA THR A 261 10.16 -19.39 9.91
C THR A 261 10.77 -17.99 9.83
N PRO A 262 10.76 -17.20 10.90
CA PRO A 262 11.42 -15.90 10.90
C PRO A 262 12.90 -16.00 10.49
N PRO A 263 13.50 -14.96 9.89
CA PRO A 263 12.93 -13.62 9.68
C PRO A 263 12.05 -13.51 8.43
N TYR A 264 11.12 -12.57 8.44
CA TYR A 264 10.21 -12.33 7.31
C TYR A 264 10.91 -11.84 6.05
N SER A 265 12.10 -11.26 6.14
CA SER A 265 12.91 -10.90 4.97
C SER A 265 13.19 -12.08 4.03
N THR A 266 13.12 -13.31 4.52
CA THR A 266 13.31 -14.54 3.73
C THR A 266 12.03 -15.05 3.05
N LEU A 267 10.88 -14.41 3.30
CA LEU A 267 9.59 -14.81 2.72
C LEU A 267 9.52 -14.48 1.24
N ASP A 268 9.43 -15.49 0.39
CA ASP A 268 9.20 -15.31 -1.05
C ASP A 268 7.71 -15.05 -1.34
N ILE A 269 7.27 -13.79 -1.18
CA ILE A 269 5.88 -13.39 -1.48
C ILE A 269 5.51 -13.64 -2.96
N PRO A 270 6.37 -13.39 -3.96
CA PRO A 270 6.08 -13.75 -5.36
C PRO A 270 5.68 -15.20 -5.60
N ALA A 271 6.20 -16.14 -4.81
CA ALA A 271 5.85 -17.56 -4.91
C ALA A 271 4.52 -17.93 -4.24
N LEU A 272 3.91 -17.03 -3.46
CA LEU A 272 2.67 -17.32 -2.75
C LEU A 272 1.47 -17.45 -3.70
N THR A 273 0.59 -18.36 -3.32
CA THR A 273 -0.69 -18.70 -3.96
C THR A 273 -1.73 -19.00 -2.88
N PRO A 274 -3.00 -19.15 -3.18
CA PRO A 274 -3.98 -19.61 -2.19
C PRO A 274 -3.54 -20.90 -1.47
N LYS A 275 -2.91 -21.85 -2.18
CA LYS A 275 -2.51 -23.17 -1.60
C LYS A 275 -1.26 -23.14 -0.70
N ASN A 276 -0.53 -22.03 -0.64
CA ASN A 276 0.68 -21.90 0.18
C ASN A 276 0.75 -20.54 0.86
N SER A 277 -0.38 -20.00 1.25
CA SER A 277 -0.48 -18.76 2.00
C SER A 277 0.22 -18.88 3.38
N ARG A 278 0.61 -17.73 3.93
CA ARG A 278 1.18 -17.69 5.29
C ARG A 278 0.18 -17.13 6.27
N ARG A 279 0.13 -17.72 7.46
CA ARG A 279 -0.64 -17.23 8.60
C ARG A 279 0.11 -17.54 9.90
N GLN A 280 0.37 -16.52 10.67
CA GLN A 280 0.95 -16.60 12.02
C GLN A 280 0.76 -15.28 12.75
N ASP A 281 1.04 -15.29 14.04
CA ASP A 281 1.13 -14.05 14.80
C ASP A 281 2.37 -13.28 14.35
N ALA A 282 2.16 -12.02 14.08
CA ALA A 282 3.19 -11.09 13.58
C ALA A 282 2.78 -9.66 13.92
N LEU A 283 3.64 -8.72 13.59
CA LEU A 283 3.35 -7.31 13.76
C LEU A 283 3.25 -6.63 12.39
N SER A 284 2.18 -5.86 12.19
CA SER A 284 1.99 -4.98 11.04
C SER A 284 2.40 -3.56 11.40
N ILE A 285 3.17 -2.91 10.52
CA ILE A 285 3.61 -1.53 10.67
C ILE A 285 3.24 -0.72 9.42
N TYR A 286 2.67 0.47 9.64
CA TYR A 286 2.41 1.50 8.64
C TYR A 286 3.25 2.73 8.96
N ALA A 287 3.97 3.26 7.99
CA ALA A 287 4.68 4.53 8.11
C ALA A 287 4.36 5.40 6.90
N ASP A 288 3.71 6.54 7.13
CA ASP A 288 3.10 7.42 6.14
C ASP A 288 3.69 8.83 6.22
N LEU A 289 3.92 9.45 5.06
CA LEU A 289 4.47 10.80 5.01
C LEU A 289 3.37 11.84 5.27
N ASP A 290 3.36 12.43 6.45
CA ASP A 290 2.47 13.56 6.74
C ASP A 290 2.84 14.78 5.90
N GLY A 291 1.84 15.52 5.46
CA GLY A 291 2.04 16.71 4.62
C GLY A 291 2.38 16.42 3.16
N PHE A 292 2.62 15.16 2.75
CA PHE A 292 3.09 14.83 1.40
C PHE A 292 2.09 15.23 0.30
N THR A 293 0.79 15.08 0.53
CA THR A 293 -0.23 15.56 -0.43
C THR A 293 -0.11 17.08 -0.69
N LYS A 294 0.13 17.86 0.38
CA LYS A 294 0.34 19.31 0.25
C LYS A 294 1.65 19.60 -0.46
N TYR A 295 2.72 18.93 -0.06
CA TYR A 295 4.04 19.02 -0.70
C TYR A 295 3.96 18.77 -2.22
N VAL A 296 3.30 17.68 -2.64
CA VAL A 296 3.08 17.37 -4.06
C VAL A 296 2.32 18.49 -4.75
N ARG A 297 1.21 18.97 -4.16
CA ARG A 297 0.40 20.06 -4.77
C ARG A 297 1.22 21.34 -4.96
N ASP A 298 2.04 21.67 -3.99
CA ASP A 298 2.78 22.93 -3.97
C ASP A 298 3.98 22.91 -4.95
N HIS A 299 4.58 21.73 -5.23
CA HIS A 299 5.80 21.59 -6.04
C HIS A 299 5.59 20.94 -7.42
N ILE A 300 4.52 20.17 -7.64
CA ILE A 300 4.39 19.31 -8.83
C ILE A 300 4.35 20.07 -10.16
N LYS A 301 3.93 21.35 -10.16
CA LYS A 301 3.88 22.18 -11.37
C LYS A 301 5.26 22.73 -11.73
N ASP A 302 5.94 23.30 -10.76
CA ASP A 302 7.16 24.06 -10.98
C ASP A 302 8.42 23.21 -10.78
N GLU A 303 8.39 22.24 -9.88
CA GLU A 303 9.51 21.38 -9.49
C GLU A 303 9.13 19.88 -9.43
N PRO A 304 8.54 19.29 -10.48
CA PRO A 304 8.10 17.90 -10.47
C PRO A 304 9.24 16.91 -10.25
N GLU A 305 10.47 17.26 -10.66
CA GLU A 305 11.67 16.44 -10.41
C GLU A 305 11.99 16.35 -8.92
N ALA A 306 11.78 17.43 -8.16
CA ALA A 306 11.98 17.43 -6.71
C ALA A 306 11.03 16.45 -6.02
N VAL A 307 9.75 16.43 -6.41
CA VAL A 307 8.74 15.49 -5.89
C VAL A 307 9.16 14.03 -6.13
N VAL A 308 9.65 13.72 -7.33
CA VAL A 308 10.14 12.36 -7.68
C VAL A 308 11.36 11.98 -6.84
N LYS A 309 12.33 12.90 -6.69
CA LYS A 309 13.56 12.67 -5.92
C LYS A 309 13.27 12.41 -4.45
N VAL A 310 12.50 13.28 -3.81
CA VAL A 310 12.12 13.16 -2.40
C VAL A 310 11.42 11.84 -2.13
N LEU A 311 10.39 11.52 -2.91
CA LEU A 311 9.65 10.26 -2.74
C LEU A 311 10.55 9.03 -2.95
N HIS A 312 11.39 9.04 -3.98
CA HIS A 312 12.29 7.91 -4.28
C HIS A 312 13.25 7.64 -3.11
N VAL A 313 13.88 8.68 -2.59
CA VAL A 313 14.87 8.57 -1.49
C VAL A 313 14.21 8.06 -0.22
N LEU A 314 13.10 8.68 0.20
CA LEU A 314 12.39 8.30 1.43
C LEU A 314 11.89 6.85 1.37
N ARG A 315 11.22 6.47 0.28
CA ARG A 315 10.71 5.09 0.12
C ARG A 315 11.82 4.05 0.07
N ALA A 316 12.93 4.36 -0.60
CA ALA A 316 14.06 3.44 -0.68
C ALA A 316 14.73 3.24 0.68
N GLU A 317 14.82 4.29 1.50
CA GLU A 317 15.37 4.20 2.85
C GLU A 317 14.43 3.44 3.79
N PHE A 318 13.12 3.70 3.75
CA PHE A 318 12.14 2.94 4.55
C PHE A 318 12.15 1.45 4.23
N ASP A 319 12.24 1.09 2.94
CA ASP A 319 12.38 -0.31 2.53
C ASP A 319 13.69 -0.93 3.06
N ARG A 320 14.77 -0.16 3.06
CA ARG A 320 16.07 -0.58 3.57
C ARG A 320 16.05 -0.83 5.07
N VAL A 321 15.50 0.09 5.85
CA VAL A 321 15.33 -0.06 7.30
C VAL A 321 14.52 -1.31 7.61
N LEU A 322 13.32 -1.41 7.03
CA LEU A 322 12.43 -2.53 7.30
C LEU A 322 13.03 -3.88 6.91
N TYR A 323 13.57 -3.99 5.69
CA TYR A 323 14.02 -5.27 5.13
C TYR A 323 15.41 -5.68 5.61
N SER A 324 16.36 -4.75 5.64
CA SER A 324 17.76 -5.11 5.87
C SER A 324 18.23 -4.88 7.29
N ASP A 325 17.72 -3.83 7.96
CA ASP A 325 18.15 -3.52 9.33
C ASP A 325 17.32 -4.30 10.36
N PHE A 326 16.03 -4.52 10.07
CA PHE A 326 15.10 -5.21 10.98
C PHE A 326 14.56 -6.55 10.45
N GLU A 327 15.07 -7.03 9.33
CA GLU A 327 14.70 -8.32 8.73
C GLU A 327 13.19 -8.55 8.57
N GLY A 328 12.42 -7.45 8.50
CA GLY A 328 10.99 -7.45 8.17
C GLY A 328 10.74 -7.61 6.67
N HIS A 329 9.51 -7.62 6.26
CA HIS A 329 9.13 -7.70 4.85
C HIS A 329 8.12 -6.62 4.47
N LYS A 330 8.48 -5.81 3.49
CA LYS A 330 7.55 -4.87 2.90
C LYS A 330 6.48 -5.62 2.10
N ILE A 331 5.23 -5.46 2.48
CA ILE A 331 4.10 -5.97 1.71
C ILE A 331 3.92 -5.09 0.47
N ARG A 332 3.80 -3.76 0.66
CA ARG A 332 3.69 -2.80 -0.43
C ARG A 332 3.97 -1.36 0.00
N PHE A 333 4.11 -0.51 -0.99
CA PHE A 333 3.86 0.92 -0.82
C PHE A 333 2.40 1.23 -1.19
N ILE A 334 1.78 2.14 -0.46
CA ILE A 334 0.42 2.63 -0.65
C ILE A 334 0.54 4.15 -0.76
N GLY A 335 0.63 4.67 -1.98
CA GLY A 335 1.02 6.08 -2.11
C GLY A 335 2.42 6.33 -1.54
N ASP A 336 2.51 7.23 -0.61
CA ASP A 336 3.70 7.59 0.17
C ASP A 336 3.88 6.77 1.45
N CYS A 337 2.90 5.95 1.81
CA CYS A 337 2.94 5.05 2.96
C CYS A 337 3.69 3.75 2.64
N VAL A 338 4.47 3.23 3.59
CA VAL A 338 4.99 1.86 3.58
C VAL A 338 4.21 0.98 4.54
N HIS A 339 3.75 -0.17 4.07
CA HIS A 339 3.19 -1.24 4.88
C HIS A 339 4.16 -2.42 4.92
N GLY A 340 4.52 -2.85 6.11
CA GLY A 340 5.42 -3.97 6.36
C GLY A 340 4.98 -4.88 7.48
N LEU A 341 5.61 -6.05 7.55
CA LEU A 341 5.43 -7.04 8.61
C LEU A 341 6.77 -7.38 9.24
N ILE A 342 6.74 -7.61 10.57
CA ILE A 342 7.87 -8.03 11.39
C ILE A 342 7.45 -9.23 12.22
N CYS A 343 8.34 -10.21 12.37
CA CYS A 343 8.10 -11.40 13.19
C CYS A 343 9.41 -11.94 13.74
N GLU A 344 9.45 -12.19 15.04
CA GLU A 344 10.53 -12.86 15.74
C GLU A 344 10.05 -14.22 16.25
N GLY A 345 10.98 -15.15 16.42
CA GLY A 345 10.66 -16.47 16.96
C GLY A 345 11.37 -17.61 16.26
N THR A 346 10.70 -18.77 16.22
CA THR A 346 11.20 -20.01 15.63
C THR A 346 10.28 -20.52 14.52
N ALA A 347 10.59 -21.68 13.95
CA ALA A 347 9.73 -22.36 12.98
C ALA A 347 8.35 -22.75 13.56
N GLN A 348 8.22 -22.85 14.87
CA GLN A 348 7.03 -23.36 15.56
C GLN A 348 6.25 -22.28 16.30
N THR A 349 6.92 -21.24 16.78
CA THR A 349 6.31 -20.23 17.65
C THR A 349 6.81 -18.84 17.33
N THR A 350 5.91 -17.87 17.35
CA THR A 350 6.25 -16.44 17.35
C THR A 350 6.60 -16.02 18.78
N ASP A 351 7.68 -15.26 18.92
CA ASP A 351 8.01 -14.54 20.16
C ASP A 351 7.36 -13.17 20.10
N GLY A 352 6.21 -13.03 20.74
CA GLY A 352 5.41 -11.79 20.69
C GLY A 352 6.13 -10.60 21.32
N GLU A 353 6.77 -10.78 22.50
CA GLU A 353 7.50 -9.71 23.19
C GLU A 353 8.67 -9.23 22.35
N ALA A 354 9.49 -10.16 21.82
CA ALA A 354 10.61 -9.80 20.95
C ALA A 354 10.13 -9.15 19.65
N THR A 355 9.01 -9.62 19.07
CA THR A 355 8.41 -9.03 17.86
C THR A 355 8.01 -7.58 18.08
N VAL A 356 7.33 -7.26 19.18
CA VAL A 356 6.90 -5.90 19.52
C VAL A 356 8.10 -5.00 19.81
N SER A 357 9.10 -5.49 20.55
CA SER A 357 10.33 -4.75 20.83
C SER A 357 11.11 -4.45 19.54
N THR A 358 11.29 -5.44 18.66
CA THR A 358 11.92 -5.26 17.33
C THR A 358 11.17 -4.22 16.48
N ALA A 359 9.84 -4.26 16.48
CA ALA A 359 9.04 -3.30 15.72
C ALA A 359 9.09 -1.88 16.32
N THR A 360 9.17 -1.76 17.64
CA THR A 360 9.37 -0.46 18.31
C THR A 360 10.70 0.17 17.89
N LEU A 361 11.79 -0.62 17.89
CA LEU A 361 13.10 -0.18 17.40
C LEU A 361 13.09 0.12 15.90
N CYS A 362 12.34 -0.66 15.10
CA CYS A 362 12.17 -0.40 13.67
C CYS A 362 11.43 0.92 13.43
N ALA A 363 10.37 1.20 14.17
CA ALA A 363 9.64 2.46 14.08
C ALA A 363 10.55 3.66 14.41
N ALA A 364 11.34 3.54 15.48
CA ALA A 364 12.34 4.54 15.87
C ALA A 364 13.42 4.73 14.79
N ALA A 365 13.90 3.64 14.17
CA ALA A 365 14.86 3.68 13.08
C ALA A 365 14.29 4.31 11.79
N LEU A 366 13.01 4.05 11.48
CA LEU A 366 12.30 4.72 10.37
C LEU A 366 12.26 6.22 10.60
N ARG A 367 11.95 6.68 11.83
CA ARG A 367 11.98 8.09 12.23
C ARG A 367 13.37 8.68 12.05
N SER A 368 14.42 8.08 12.65
CA SER A 368 15.79 8.57 12.53
C SER A 368 16.29 8.59 11.09
N SER A 369 15.92 7.60 10.27
CA SER A 369 16.23 7.60 8.83
C SER A 369 15.48 8.67 8.05
N PHE A 370 14.22 8.95 8.42
CA PHE A 370 13.44 10.02 7.84
C PHE A 370 14.09 11.38 8.10
N ASP A 371 14.41 11.70 9.35
CA ASP A 371 15.03 12.96 9.73
C ASP A 371 16.38 13.16 9.03
N LEU A 372 17.22 12.12 8.99
CA LEU A 372 18.47 12.12 8.25
C LEU A 372 18.27 12.30 6.74
N ALA A 373 17.23 11.69 6.17
CA ALA A 373 16.94 11.84 4.75
C ALA A 373 16.49 13.26 4.42
N LEU A 374 15.68 13.91 5.26
CA LEU A 374 15.29 15.31 5.07
C LEU A 374 16.51 16.22 5.13
N GLU A 375 17.44 16.01 6.08
CA GLU A 375 18.72 16.76 6.14
C GLU A 375 19.51 16.62 4.84
N LYS A 376 19.69 15.38 4.34
CA LYS A 376 20.47 15.12 3.13
C LYS A 376 19.78 15.61 1.85
N LEU A 377 18.46 15.63 1.80
CA LEU A 377 17.67 16.21 0.72
C LEU A 377 17.83 17.74 0.71
N ALA A 378 17.78 18.39 1.89
CA ALA A 378 18.00 19.82 2.04
C ALA A 378 19.47 20.20 1.67
N ASP A 379 20.47 19.42 2.07
CA ASP A 379 21.87 19.57 1.64
C ASP A 379 22.02 19.51 0.11
N ALA A 380 21.15 18.75 -0.56
CA ALA A 380 21.10 18.65 -2.03
C ALA A 380 20.24 19.75 -2.69
N GLY A 381 19.77 20.74 -1.92
CA GLY A 381 18.98 21.88 -2.41
C GLY A 381 17.52 21.58 -2.69
N LEU A 382 16.96 20.50 -2.11
CA LEU A 382 15.55 20.14 -2.24
C LEU A 382 14.78 20.67 -1.03
N ASP A 383 13.67 21.38 -1.28
CA ASP A 383 12.75 21.78 -0.22
C ASP A 383 12.02 20.55 0.33
N THR A 384 11.98 20.41 1.64
CA THR A 384 11.27 19.34 2.34
C THR A 384 10.43 19.87 3.50
N GLU A 385 10.20 21.20 3.53
CA GLU A 385 9.46 21.85 4.61
C GLU A 385 8.02 21.32 4.68
N GLY A 386 7.56 21.07 5.89
CA GLY A 386 6.20 20.59 6.17
C GLY A 386 5.99 19.10 5.97
N LEU A 387 7.05 18.33 5.61
CA LEU A 387 6.99 16.87 5.62
C LEU A 387 7.18 16.33 7.04
N GLY A 388 6.38 15.34 7.40
CA GLY A 388 6.46 14.59 8.63
C GLY A 388 6.35 13.09 8.39
N LEU A 389 6.48 12.29 9.44
CA LEU A 389 6.31 10.84 9.36
C LEU A 389 5.37 10.37 10.48
N GLN A 390 4.26 9.74 10.12
CA GLN A 390 3.30 9.13 11.04
C GLN A 390 3.50 7.62 11.03
N ILE A 391 3.65 7.00 12.22
CA ILE A 391 3.87 5.56 12.32
C ILE A 391 2.81 4.93 13.22
N GLY A 392 2.21 3.84 12.76
CA GLY A 392 1.29 3.03 13.56
C GLY A 392 1.57 1.55 13.39
N PHE A 393 1.48 0.77 14.47
CA PHE A 393 1.68 -0.66 14.39
C PHE A 393 0.82 -1.46 15.38
N GLU A 394 0.50 -2.70 15.01
CA GLU A 394 -0.31 -3.61 15.81
C GLU A 394 0.15 -5.06 15.63
N TYR A 395 0.02 -5.86 16.69
CA TYR A 395 0.36 -7.27 16.75
C TYR A 395 -0.90 -8.15 16.68
N GLY A 396 -0.77 -9.32 16.09
CA GLY A 396 -1.83 -10.33 16.08
C GLY A 396 -1.70 -11.33 14.93
N PRO A 397 -2.69 -12.21 14.77
CA PRO A 397 -2.69 -13.19 13.69
C PRO A 397 -2.84 -12.49 12.33
N MET A 398 -1.88 -12.70 11.44
CA MET A 398 -1.84 -12.08 10.13
C MET A 398 -1.71 -13.08 9.01
N THR A 399 -2.29 -12.75 7.84
CA THR A 399 -2.13 -13.54 6.63
C THR A 399 -1.29 -12.81 5.61
N VAL A 400 -0.51 -13.56 4.86
CA VAL A 400 0.20 -13.07 3.67
C VAL A 400 -0.04 -14.02 2.51
N THR A 401 -0.52 -13.49 1.40
CA THR A 401 -0.81 -14.26 0.18
C THR A 401 -0.77 -13.39 -1.07
N ARG A 402 -1.17 -13.95 -2.20
CA ARG A 402 -1.42 -13.23 -3.44
C ARG A 402 -2.80 -13.60 -3.98
N LEU A 403 -3.60 -12.58 -4.30
CA LEU A 403 -4.97 -12.70 -4.81
C LEU A 403 -5.05 -12.36 -6.31
N GLY A 404 -6.07 -12.87 -6.98
CA GLY A 404 -6.31 -12.66 -8.41
C GLY A 404 -5.94 -13.86 -9.27
N LEU A 405 -5.93 -13.67 -10.59
CA LEU A 405 -5.60 -14.69 -11.56
C LEU A 405 -4.09 -14.93 -11.66
N GLN A 406 -3.70 -16.14 -12.10
CA GLN A 406 -2.30 -16.46 -12.36
C GLN A 406 -1.72 -15.47 -13.40
N GLY A 407 -0.55 -14.93 -13.11
CA GLY A 407 0.11 -13.91 -13.95
C GLY A 407 -0.25 -12.47 -13.58
N ASP A 408 -1.36 -12.26 -12.85
CA ASP A 408 -1.85 -10.93 -12.48
C ASP A 408 -2.21 -10.81 -10.98
N ARG A 409 -1.60 -11.67 -10.15
CA ARG A 409 -1.85 -11.70 -8.71
C ARG A 409 -1.21 -10.52 -7.99
N VAL A 410 -1.99 -9.91 -7.10
CA VAL A 410 -1.54 -8.84 -6.21
C VAL A 410 -1.20 -9.37 -4.82
N ARG A 411 -0.23 -8.76 -4.18
CA ARG A 411 0.13 -9.06 -2.78
C ARG A 411 -1.01 -8.62 -1.87
N CYS A 412 -1.31 -9.44 -0.87
CA CYS A 412 -2.34 -9.14 0.11
C CYS A 412 -1.86 -9.57 1.50
N SER A 413 -2.03 -8.69 2.47
CA SER A 413 -1.97 -9.01 3.89
C SER A 413 -3.21 -8.44 4.54
N VAL A 414 -3.99 -9.27 5.21
CA VAL A 414 -5.25 -8.88 5.83
C VAL A 414 -5.42 -9.55 7.17
N SER A 415 -5.83 -8.76 8.16
CA SER A 415 -6.24 -9.17 9.51
C SER A 415 -6.84 -7.97 10.24
N ARG A 416 -7.40 -8.19 11.43
CA ARG A 416 -7.76 -7.09 12.33
C ARG A 416 -6.55 -6.26 12.71
N GLY A 417 -5.41 -6.91 13.01
CA GLY A 417 -4.16 -6.23 13.35
C GLY A 417 -3.64 -5.34 12.21
N VAL A 418 -3.73 -5.77 10.94
CA VAL A 418 -3.39 -4.93 9.78
C VAL A 418 -4.28 -3.68 9.71
N ARG A 419 -5.60 -3.83 9.96
CA ARG A 419 -6.53 -2.69 10.00
C ARG A 419 -6.28 -1.76 11.17
N THR A 420 -6.00 -2.32 12.33
CA THR A 420 -5.68 -1.53 13.53
C THR A 420 -4.38 -0.76 13.35
N SER A 421 -3.34 -1.34 12.75
CA SER A 421 -2.08 -0.62 12.50
C SER A 421 -2.26 0.58 11.56
N GLU A 422 -3.11 0.47 10.52
CA GLU A 422 -3.50 1.62 9.68
C GLU A 422 -4.25 2.68 10.53
N THR A 423 -5.18 2.25 11.38
CA THR A 423 -5.93 3.17 12.27
C THR A 423 -5.03 3.87 13.28
N GLU A 424 -4.06 3.15 13.87
CA GLU A 424 -3.09 3.73 14.78
C GLU A 424 -2.19 4.76 14.06
N GLN A 425 -1.79 4.50 12.82
CA GLN A 425 -1.05 5.46 12.00
C GLN A 425 -1.89 6.72 11.75
N LEU A 426 -3.17 6.57 11.35
CA LEU A 426 -4.06 7.70 11.05
C LEU A 426 -4.38 8.60 12.26
N ARG A 427 -4.22 8.11 13.51
CA ARG A 427 -4.37 8.94 14.71
C ARG A 427 -3.10 9.71 15.10
N CYS A 428 -1.98 9.49 14.40
CA CYS A 428 -0.72 10.19 14.61
C CYS A 428 -0.67 11.54 13.88
N LYS A 429 0.15 12.43 14.42
CA LYS A 429 0.62 13.64 13.76
C LYS A 429 2.04 13.42 13.21
N ALA A 430 2.55 14.41 12.51
CA ALA A 430 3.80 14.38 11.77
C ALA A 430 5.04 13.77 12.46
N ASP A 431 5.09 13.81 13.77
CA ASP A 431 6.22 13.36 14.59
C ASP A 431 5.87 12.19 15.51
N GLU A 432 4.65 11.66 15.41
CA GLU A 432 4.14 10.69 16.36
C GLU A 432 4.24 9.24 15.86
N THR A 433 4.43 8.34 16.81
CA THR A 433 4.37 6.89 16.65
C THR A 433 3.33 6.33 17.63
N ALA A 434 2.42 5.48 17.15
CA ALA A 434 1.38 4.87 17.95
C ALA A 434 1.46 3.34 17.92
N ILE A 435 1.15 2.74 19.07
CA ILE A 435 1.09 1.30 19.27
C ILE A 435 -0.36 0.86 19.51
N GLY A 436 -0.82 -0.17 18.82
CA GLY A 436 -2.14 -0.76 19.03
C GLY A 436 -2.24 -1.49 20.38
N SER A 437 -3.47 -1.79 20.80
CA SER A 437 -3.71 -2.33 22.15
C SER A 437 -3.10 -3.71 22.34
N VAL A 438 -3.21 -4.59 21.35
CA VAL A 438 -2.67 -5.96 21.47
C VAL A 438 -1.13 -5.93 21.47
N ALA A 439 -0.52 -5.09 20.62
CA ALA A 439 0.92 -4.91 20.64
C ALA A 439 1.41 -4.32 21.97
N TYR A 440 0.69 -3.34 22.52
CA TYR A 440 0.99 -2.74 23.81
C TYR A 440 0.95 -3.77 24.95
N ASP A 441 -0.09 -4.60 25.01
CA ASP A 441 -0.25 -5.64 26.03
C ASP A 441 0.76 -6.79 25.86
N THR A 442 1.16 -7.11 24.62
CA THR A 442 2.14 -8.16 24.30
C THR A 442 3.57 -7.70 24.54
N GLY A 443 3.85 -6.40 24.41
CA GLY A 443 5.19 -5.85 24.57
C GLY A 443 5.76 -5.98 25.98
N SER A 444 7.07 -5.78 26.11
CA SER A 444 7.77 -5.76 27.39
C SER A 444 7.26 -4.60 28.28
N GLN A 445 7.55 -4.65 29.59
CA GLN A 445 7.23 -3.52 30.47
C GLN A 445 7.89 -2.24 29.97
N ALA A 446 9.12 -2.31 29.47
CA ALA A 446 9.83 -1.16 28.92
C ALA A 446 9.11 -0.53 27.72
N VAL A 447 8.52 -1.33 26.83
CA VAL A 447 7.68 -0.83 25.73
C VAL A 447 6.44 -0.13 26.25
N ARG A 448 5.75 -0.71 27.24
CA ARG A 448 4.58 -0.07 27.87
C ARG A 448 4.92 1.25 28.54
N ASP A 449 6.02 1.32 29.26
CA ASP A 449 6.49 2.53 29.94
C ASP A 449 6.87 3.62 28.91
N LEU A 450 7.51 3.24 27.78
CA LEU A 450 7.88 4.14 26.70
C LEU A 450 6.66 4.81 26.05
N PHE A 451 5.62 4.06 25.72
CA PHE A 451 4.41 4.58 25.07
C PHE A 451 3.38 5.16 26.06
N GLY A 452 3.47 4.80 27.32
CA GLY A 452 2.54 5.24 28.37
C GLY A 452 1.08 4.84 28.06
N THR A 453 0.15 5.34 28.85
CA THR A 453 -1.29 5.02 28.75
C THR A 453 -1.95 5.55 27.47
N THR A 454 -1.37 6.57 26.83
CA THR A 454 -1.86 7.13 25.57
C THR A 454 -1.55 6.24 24.39
N ARG A 455 -0.65 5.27 24.57
CA ARG A 455 -0.13 4.38 23.53
C ARG A 455 0.41 5.17 22.33
N LYS A 456 1.03 6.33 22.58
CA LYS A 456 1.56 7.22 21.56
C LYS A 456 2.73 8.01 22.09
N ILE A 457 3.75 8.21 21.26
CA ILE A 457 4.95 8.97 21.59
C ILE A 457 5.36 9.84 20.40
N ALA A 458 5.85 11.05 20.67
CA ALA A 458 6.41 11.95 19.68
C ALA A 458 7.94 11.81 19.61
N ASN A 459 8.53 12.08 18.45
CA ASN A 459 9.97 12.16 18.23
C ASN A 459 10.76 10.93 18.71
N LEU A 460 10.22 9.73 18.49
CA LEU A 460 10.87 8.48 18.88
C LEU A 460 12.08 8.19 17.98
N ASP A 461 13.26 8.69 18.34
CA ASP A 461 14.50 8.36 17.63
C ASP A 461 15.09 7.00 18.07
N TYR A 462 15.94 6.42 17.22
CA TYR A 462 16.49 5.08 17.42
C TYR A 462 17.35 4.96 18.67
N ASN A 463 18.25 5.93 18.91
CA ASN A 463 19.19 5.83 20.04
C ASN A 463 18.44 5.98 21.36
N ALA A 464 17.53 6.95 21.45
CA ALA A 464 16.69 7.15 22.63
C ALA A 464 15.80 5.93 22.90
N ALA A 465 15.24 5.29 21.85
CA ALA A 465 14.46 4.07 21.99
C ALA A 465 15.31 2.90 22.51
N VAL A 466 16.51 2.69 21.96
CA VAL A 466 17.42 1.64 22.41
C VAL A 466 17.80 1.83 23.90
N GLU A 467 18.16 3.04 24.31
CA GLU A 467 18.54 3.33 25.70
C GLU A 467 17.35 3.14 26.65
N ALA A 468 16.20 3.74 26.35
CA ALA A 468 15.01 3.63 27.19
C ALA A 468 14.55 2.19 27.39
N LEU A 469 14.48 1.42 26.31
CA LEU A 469 14.06 0.02 26.38
C LEU A 469 15.12 -0.86 27.07
N ALA A 470 16.41 -0.65 26.79
CA ALA A 470 17.48 -1.44 27.41
C ALA A 470 17.62 -1.16 28.92
N ASP A 471 17.41 0.07 29.36
CA ASP A 471 17.39 0.45 30.77
C ASP A 471 16.14 -0.11 31.47
N GLY A 472 15.03 -0.25 30.76
CA GLY A 472 13.83 -0.99 31.20
C GLY A 472 13.91 -2.51 31.10
N ASP A 473 15.10 -3.07 30.95
CA ASP A 473 15.41 -4.52 30.92
C ASP A 473 14.94 -5.28 29.67
N ASP A 474 14.56 -4.56 28.59
CA ASP A 474 14.17 -5.21 27.32
C ASP A 474 15.35 -5.95 26.69
N LYS A 475 15.13 -7.24 26.38
CA LYS A 475 16.20 -8.14 25.87
C LYS A 475 16.65 -7.77 24.46
N THR A 476 15.71 -7.40 23.60
CA THR A 476 15.96 -7.01 22.21
C THR A 476 16.78 -5.73 22.13
N ALA A 477 16.39 -4.73 22.93
CA ALA A 477 17.12 -3.47 23.00
C ALA A 477 18.52 -3.62 23.63
N LYS A 478 18.67 -4.46 24.66
CA LYS A 478 19.99 -4.80 25.21
C LYS A 478 20.90 -5.44 24.17
N ALA A 479 20.36 -6.33 23.35
CA ALA A 479 21.12 -6.93 22.26
C ALA A 479 21.52 -5.89 21.21
N ALA A 480 20.62 -4.98 20.84
CA ALA A 480 20.90 -3.89 19.91
C ALA A 480 21.96 -2.91 20.46
N ARG A 481 21.84 -2.49 21.73
CA ARG A 481 22.84 -1.65 22.42
C ARG A 481 24.21 -2.30 22.45
N LYS A 482 24.28 -3.59 22.78
CA LYS A 482 25.56 -4.34 22.77
C LYS A 482 26.17 -4.43 21.35
N ALA A 483 25.35 -4.60 20.34
CA ALA A 483 25.81 -4.69 18.94
C ALA A 483 26.38 -3.35 18.44
N ALA A 484 25.82 -2.20 18.86
CA ALA A 484 26.32 -0.87 18.51
C ALA A 484 27.75 -0.61 19.04
N PHE A 485 28.15 -1.23 20.15
CA PHE A 485 29.50 -1.12 20.73
C PHE A 485 30.45 -2.24 20.26
N ALA A 486 29.97 -3.22 19.48
CA ALA A 486 30.83 -4.27 18.96
C ALA A 486 31.74 -3.71 17.84
N PRO A 487 33.04 -4.05 17.83
CA PRO A 487 33.90 -3.65 16.72
C PRO A 487 33.32 -4.22 15.42
N ALA A 488 33.30 -3.40 14.37
CA ALA A 488 32.79 -3.81 13.07
C ALA A 488 33.50 -5.11 12.62
N ALA A 489 32.74 -6.19 12.48
CA ALA A 489 33.26 -7.42 11.93
C ALA A 489 33.76 -7.11 10.52
N PRO A 490 34.94 -7.60 10.11
CA PRO A 490 35.44 -7.39 8.76
C PRO A 490 34.36 -7.89 7.78
N ALA A 491 34.01 -7.04 6.81
CA ALA A 491 33.02 -7.37 5.79
C ALA A 491 33.43 -8.65 5.08
N VAL A 492 32.81 -9.76 5.45
CA VAL A 492 32.93 -11.00 4.68
C VAL A 492 32.15 -10.71 3.40
N ALA A 493 32.87 -10.47 2.30
CA ALA A 493 32.28 -10.41 0.98
C ALA A 493 31.49 -11.71 0.77
N ARG A 494 30.17 -11.66 0.86
CA ARG A 494 29.34 -12.75 0.37
C ARG A 494 29.63 -12.87 -1.11
N ALA A 495 30.35 -13.92 -1.50
CA ALA A 495 30.49 -14.28 -2.88
C ALA A 495 29.08 -14.36 -3.46
N THR A 496 28.76 -13.52 -4.43
CA THR A 496 27.57 -13.66 -5.24
C THR A 496 27.75 -14.99 -5.97
N GLU A 497 27.11 -16.03 -5.47
CA GLU A 497 26.92 -17.26 -6.25
C GLU A 497 26.14 -16.86 -7.50
N THR A 498 26.86 -16.79 -8.59
CA THR A 498 26.27 -16.73 -9.92
C THR A 498 25.51 -18.03 -10.10
N VAL A 499 24.19 -18.01 -9.91
CA VAL A 499 23.33 -19.14 -10.28
C VAL A 499 23.43 -19.27 -11.78
N ILE A 500 24.33 -20.14 -12.24
CA ILE A 500 24.37 -20.61 -13.62
C ILE A 500 23.08 -21.42 -13.81
N LYS A 501 22.10 -20.84 -14.51
CA LYS A 501 20.90 -21.60 -14.94
C LYS A 501 21.36 -22.63 -15.96
N PRO A 502 21.31 -23.93 -15.67
CA PRO A 502 21.49 -24.93 -16.70
C PRO A 502 20.20 -25.02 -17.53
N TYR A 503 20.37 -25.14 -18.84
CA TYR A 503 19.38 -25.39 -19.89
C TYR A 503 18.80 -24.18 -20.62
N VAL A 504 19.52 -23.77 -21.64
CA VAL A 504 18.93 -23.43 -22.93
C VAL A 504 18.99 -24.70 -23.79
N ARG A 505 17.87 -25.34 -24.05
CA ARG A 505 17.76 -26.28 -25.19
C ARG A 505 17.46 -25.45 -26.41
N ILE A 506 18.41 -25.40 -27.32
CA ILE A 506 18.20 -25.01 -28.72
C ILE A 506 17.61 -26.21 -29.43
N VAL A 507 16.39 -26.07 -29.92
CA VAL A 507 15.88 -26.75 -31.13
C VAL A 507 15.07 -25.73 -31.91
#